data_d8bcd8035d2ad42eb49e4776efe72068
#
_entry.id   d8bcd8035d2ad42eb49e4776efe72068
#
_cell.length_a   1.000
_cell.length_b   1.000
_cell.length_c   1.000
_cell.angle_alpha   90.00
_cell.angle_beta   90.00
_cell.angle_gamma   90.00
#
_symmetry.space_group_name_H-M   'P 1'
#
loop_
_entity.id
_entity.type
_entity.pdbx_description
1 polymer ?
#
loop_
_entity_poly.entity_id
_entity_poly.type
_entity_poly.pdbx_seq_one_letter_code
_entity_poly.pdbx_strand_id
1 'polypeptide(L)'
;MDEDQGPAQIVPGTTPKKTIGDRVRGAKRALFTKDGLVGTYDYAFLFRPNLPFMRKSRQNSPFFGLNDQMPTLLALLLGFQHALGMLAGVITPPILMSGAAGANLTTSQQQYLVSTALIVSGFLSMIQITRFHIYKTNYYIGTGLLSVAGISFSIIPVAQGALSQMYANGFCPSDADGNRLPCPEGYGAILGTSAITALTIVLISFLPPKIMLKIFPPIVTGPTVLLIGVKLIESGFKNWMGGSGPCASPSTAVGFFASCPNIAAPHALPWGSPEYFGLGLSVFVAIIAAERFGSPIMKSCAVIIGLLVGCIIAAAAGYFDRSGIDAAPAVSFVWVKTFPLSLYGPLVLPLIAVYIICATEAIGDITATCDVSRLEVEGHTYESRIQGGVLADGINGILAALMTITPVTTFAQNNGIIALTRCANRSAGYCCCFFLIIMGIFSKFAASLIAIPSSVLGGMTTFLFAAVAVSGMAIINKGVVFNRRSRFILTAGFVFGYGGILLTGYFDNVLKYDGDNKGLHDADAAEVASVNDRAILQGDDSARTTSEDAQPVTQEGLKGEEKLH
;
A
#
# COMPACT_ATOMS: atom_id res chain seq x y z
N MET A 1 -34.09 32.95 -33.53
CA MET A 1 -35.09 32.47 -32.56
C MET A 1 -34.91 30.96 -32.49
N ASP A 2 -33.93 30.54 -31.75
CA ASP A 2 -33.68 29.12 -31.44
C ASP A 2 -33.82 28.97 -29.92
N GLU A 3 -34.84 28.20 -29.54
CA GLU A 3 -35.21 27.96 -28.16
C GLU A 3 -34.17 27.07 -27.49
N ASP A 4 -33.60 27.60 -26.44
CA ASP A 4 -32.69 26.96 -25.49
C ASP A 4 -33.45 25.85 -24.74
N GLN A 5 -33.27 24.59 -25.19
CA GLN A 5 -33.76 23.42 -24.45
C GLN A 5 -32.79 23.11 -23.29
N GLY A 6 -33.16 23.58 -22.10
CA GLY A 6 -32.50 23.25 -20.86
C GLY A 6 -32.44 21.74 -20.63
N PRO A 7 -31.49 21.26 -19.81
CA PRO A 7 -31.28 19.82 -19.58
C PRO A 7 -32.51 19.16 -18.94
N ALA A 8 -33.02 18.13 -19.61
CA ALA A 8 -34.16 17.35 -19.14
C ALA A 8 -33.97 16.84 -17.71
N GLN A 9 -34.81 17.28 -16.80
CA GLN A 9 -34.91 16.72 -15.44
C GLN A 9 -35.34 15.26 -15.55
N ILE A 10 -34.42 14.35 -15.20
CA ILE A 10 -34.71 12.92 -15.07
C ILE A 10 -35.53 12.74 -13.79
N VAL A 11 -36.84 12.60 -13.93
CA VAL A 11 -37.74 12.16 -12.87
C VAL A 11 -37.30 10.74 -12.46
N PRO A 12 -37.13 10.44 -11.18
CA PRO A 12 -36.76 9.09 -10.75
C PRO A 12 -37.96 8.16 -10.93
N GLY A 13 -38.09 7.58 -12.15
CA GLY A 13 -39.01 6.52 -12.45
C GLY A 13 -38.59 5.25 -11.74
N THR A 14 -39.50 4.65 -10.99
CA THR A 14 -39.39 3.31 -10.41
C THR A 14 -39.08 2.30 -11.52
N THR A 15 -37.81 1.92 -11.65
CA THR A 15 -37.41 0.85 -12.58
C THR A 15 -38.11 -0.44 -12.15
N PRO A 16 -38.90 -1.09 -13.03
CA PRO A 16 -39.61 -2.32 -12.69
C PRO A 16 -38.59 -3.38 -12.26
N LYS A 17 -38.87 -4.08 -11.15
CA LYS A 17 -38.03 -5.18 -10.66
C LYS A 17 -37.93 -6.24 -11.76
N LYS A 18 -36.75 -6.38 -12.37
CA LYS A 18 -36.47 -7.41 -13.37
C LYS A 18 -36.78 -8.78 -12.79
N THR A 19 -37.62 -9.55 -13.44
CA THR A 19 -37.91 -10.92 -13.06
C THR A 19 -36.68 -11.81 -13.24
N ILE A 20 -36.65 -12.97 -12.59
CA ILE A 20 -35.57 -13.97 -12.75
C ILE A 20 -35.41 -14.33 -14.24
N GLY A 21 -36.55 -14.48 -14.98
CA GLY A 21 -36.54 -14.75 -16.42
C GLY A 21 -35.92 -13.65 -17.26
N ASP A 22 -36.07 -12.38 -16.86
CA ASP A 22 -35.44 -11.24 -17.55
C ASP A 22 -33.94 -11.20 -17.30
N ARG A 23 -33.52 -11.58 -16.10
CA ARG A 23 -32.09 -11.70 -15.75
C ARG A 23 -31.41 -12.83 -16.54
N VAL A 24 -32.05 -14.00 -16.66
CA VAL A 24 -31.54 -15.13 -17.44
C VAL A 24 -31.49 -14.81 -18.94
N ARG A 25 -32.52 -14.15 -19.49
CA ARG A 25 -32.53 -13.71 -20.88
C ARG A 25 -31.45 -12.67 -21.13
N GLY A 26 -31.24 -11.72 -20.20
CA GLY A 26 -30.14 -10.74 -20.26
C GLY A 26 -28.77 -11.40 -20.27
N ALA A 27 -28.52 -12.35 -19.37
CA ALA A 27 -27.26 -13.10 -19.30
C ALA A 27 -27.02 -13.93 -20.59
N LYS A 28 -28.06 -14.59 -21.10
CA LYS A 28 -27.97 -15.35 -22.35
C LYS A 28 -27.65 -14.42 -23.54
N ARG A 29 -28.27 -13.24 -23.61
CA ARG A 29 -27.95 -12.23 -24.65
C ARG A 29 -26.52 -11.74 -24.52
N ALA A 30 -26.03 -11.43 -23.31
CA ALA A 30 -24.68 -10.95 -23.06
C ALA A 30 -23.60 -11.98 -23.46
N LEU A 31 -23.88 -13.29 -23.25
CA LEU A 31 -22.89 -14.35 -23.49
C LEU A 31 -22.93 -14.96 -24.89
N PHE A 32 -24.09 -14.93 -25.56
CA PHE A 32 -24.30 -15.69 -26.82
C PHE A 32 -24.63 -14.81 -28.04
N THR A 33 -24.69 -13.47 -27.90
CA THR A 33 -24.84 -12.59 -29.06
C THR A 33 -23.53 -11.81 -29.32
N LYS A 34 -23.24 -11.53 -30.58
CA LYS A 34 -22.04 -10.76 -30.97
C LYS A 34 -22.03 -9.38 -30.32
N ASP A 35 -23.17 -8.71 -30.28
CA ASP A 35 -23.30 -7.38 -29.68
C ASP A 35 -23.18 -7.42 -28.15
N GLY A 36 -23.63 -8.50 -27.50
CA GLY A 36 -23.44 -8.69 -26.06
C GLY A 36 -22.04 -9.09 -25.68
N LEU A 37 -21.34 -9.85 -26.53
CA LEU A 37 -19.99 -10.34 -26.29
C LEU A 37 -18.93 -9.29 -26.60
N VAL A 38 -18.93 -8.74 -27.83
CA VAL A 38 -17.88 -7.84 -28.35
C VAL A 38 -18.36 -6.40 -28.42
N GLY A 39 -19.62 -6.17 -28.80
CA GLY A 39 -20.19 -4.83 -28.97
C GLY A 39 -19.50 -4.03 -30.10
N THR A 40 -19.65 -2.70 -30.04
CA THR A 40 -19.08 -1.73 -31.00
C THR A 40 -17.89 -0.94 -30.43
N TYR A 41 -17.28 -1.41 -29.34
CA TYR A 41 -16.19 -0.71 -28.66
C TYR A 41 -14.88 -0.78 -29.46
N ASP A 42 -14.14 0.33 -29.51
CA ASP A 42 -12.80 0.36 -30.12
C ASP A 42 -11.74 -0.19 -29.17
N TYR A 43 -11.50 -1.49 -29.24
CA TYR A 43 -10.48 -2.16 -28.42
C TYR A 43 -9.06 -1.69 -28.74
N ALA A 44 -8.79 -1.18 -29.94
CA ALA A 44 -7.48 -0.67 -30.32
C ALA A 44 -7.06 0.53 -29.45
N PHE A 45 -8.00 1.30 -28.93
CA PHE A 45 -7.74 2.40 -28.00
C PHE A 45 -7.00 1.91 -26.74
N LEU A 46 -7.36 0.76 -26.18
CA LEU A 46 -6.77 0.23 -24.95
C LEU A 46 -5.31 -0.21 -25.16
N PHE A 47 -4.98 -0.71 -26.32
CA PHE A 47 -3.66 -1.31 -26.61
C PHE A 47 -2.69 -0.37 -27.35
N ARG A 48 -3.15 0.75 -27.91
CA ARG A 48 -2.28 1.65 -28.68
C ARG A 48 -1.34 2.45 -27.77
N PRO A 49 -0.01 2.28 -27.87
CA PRO A 49 0.95 3.03 -27.05
C PRO A 49 0.99 4.51 -27.48
N ASN A 50 1.41 5.38 -26.55
CA ASN A 50 1.51 6.81 -26.80
C ASN A 50 2.96 7.19 -27.17
N LEU A 51 3.42 6.71 -28.32
CA LEU A 51 4.77 7.00 -28.82
C LEU A 51 4.78 8.35 -29.59
N PRO A 52 5.88 9.12 -29.55
CA PRO A 52 5.95 10.45 -30.14
C PRO A 52 5.76 10.47 -31.66
N PHE A 53 6.02 9.34 -32.34
CA PHE A 53 5.83 9.19 -33.79
C PHE A 53 4.49 8.53 -34.19
N MET A 54 3.67 8.11 -33.22
CA MET A 54 2.34 7.56 -33.51
C MET A 54 1.26 8.65 -33.44
N ARG A 55 0.32 8.62 -34.41
CA ARG A 55 -0.83 9.53 -34.40
C ARG A 55 -1.70 9.24 -33.17
N LYS A 56 -1.96 10.25 -32.36
CA LYS A 56 -2.90 10.14 -31.23
C LYS A 56 -4.28 9.79 -31.77
N SER A 57 -4.93 8.78 -31.17
CA SER A 57 -6.33 8.50 -31.47
C SER A 57 -7.17 9.70 -31.04
N ARG A 58 -7.98 10.25 -31.96
CA ARG A 58 -8.90 11.37 -31.68
C ARG A 58 -10.22 10.89 -31.08
N GLN A 59 -10.50 9.60 -31.10
CA GLN A 59 -11.74 9.06 -30.54
C GLN A 59 -11.61 8.95 -29.02
N ASN A 60 -12.45 9.71 -28.32
CA ASN A 60 -12.63 9.54 -26.89
C ASN A 60 -13.47 8.28 -26.65
N SER A 61 -12.96 7.34 -25.87
CA SER A 61 -13.72 6.18 -25.41
C SER A 61 -15.01 6.66 -24.71
N PRO A 62 -16.17 6.01 -24.95
CA PRO A 62 -17.38 6.31 -24.20
C PRO A 62 -17.15 6.05 -22.71
N PHE A 63 -17.85 6.79 -21.85
CA PHE A 63 -17.83 6.56 -20.41
C PHE A 63 -18.88 5.50 -20.06
N PHE A 64 -18.47 4.44 -19.37
CA PHE A 64 -19.37 3.42 -18.85
C PHE A 64 -19.69 3.69 -17.37
N GLY A 65 -20.94 4.09 -17.12
CA GLY A 65 -21.44 4.31 -15.76
C GLY A 65 -21.69 3.01 -15.01
N LEU A 66 -22.10 3.12 -13.74
CA LEU A 66 -22.24 2.00 -12.79
C LEU A 66 -23.04 0.80 -13.30
N ASN A 67 -24.12 1.04 -14.01
CA ASN A 67 -25.09 0.02 -14.42
C ASN A 67 -25.30 -0.03 -15.94
N ASP A 68 -24.47 0.66 -16.70
CA ASP A 68 -24.58 0.67 -18.16
C ASP A 68 -24.39 -0.75 -18.72
N GLN A 69 -25.04 -1.04 -19.83
CA GLN A 69 -24.80 -2.30 -20.53
C GLN A 69 -23.44 -2.24 -21.19
N MET A 70 -22.58 -3.17 -20.84
CA MET A 70 -21.22 -3.27 -21.32
C MET A 70 -21.00 -4.64 -21.99
N PRO A 71 -20.26 -4.69 -23.13
CA PRO A 71 -19.87 -5.96 -23.74
C PRO A 71 -19.12 -6.85 -22.75
N THR A 72 -19.41 -8.14 -22.73
CA THR A 72 -18.81 -9.08 -21.77
C THR A 72 -17.30 -9.17 -21.91
N LEU A 73 -16.78 -9.16 -23.16
CA LEU A 73 -15.34 -9.17 -23.42
C LEU A 73 -14.65 -7.93 -22.87
N LEU A 74 -15.30 -6.76 -23.01
CA LEU A 74 -14.79 -5.51 -22.45
C LEU A 74 -14.80 -5.55 -20.92
N ALA A 75 -15.86 -6.10 -20.30
CA ALA A 75 -15.94 -6.27 -18.86
C ALA A 75 -14.82 -7.17 -18.32
N LEU A 76 -14.55 -8.29 -19.01
CA LEU A 76 -13.45 -9.18 -18.68
C LEU A 76 -12.10 -8.50 -18.82
N LEU A 77 -11.87 -7.80 -19.94
CA LEU A 77 -10.59 -7.13 -20.22
C LEU A 77 -10.30 -6.03 -19.20
N LEU A 78 -11.28 -5.17 -18.93
CA LEU A 78 -11.15 -4.09 -17.96
C LEU A 78 -11.06 -4.64 -16.52
N GLY A 79 -11.82 -5.70 -16.20
CA GLY A 79 -11.72 -6.39 -14.92
C GLY A 79 -10.33 -7.00 -14.70
N PHE A 80 -9.76 -7.62 -15.72
CA PHE A 80 -8.38 -8.12 -15.68
C PHE A 80 -7.36 -6.99 -15.49
N GLN A 81 -7.56 -5.87 -16.18
CA GLN A 81 -6.73 -4.67 -16.02
C GLN A 81 -6.79 -4.12 -14.59
N HIS A 82 -7.99 -4.05 -13.98
CA HIS A 82 -8.12 -3.68 -12.56
C HIS A 82 -7.41 -4.69 -11.64
N ALA A 83 -7.54 -5.99 -11.89
CA ALA A 83 -6.87 -7.01 -11.09
C ALA A 83 -5.34 -6.88 -11.16
N LEU A 84 -4.78 -6.69 -12.34
CA LEU A 84 -3.34 -6.46 -12.51
C LEU A 84 -2.89 -5.15 -11.87
N GLY A 85 -3.66 -4.07 -12.01
CA GLY A 85 -3.33 -2.78 -11.41
C GLY A 85 -3.32 -2.82 -9.87
N MET A 86 -4.16 -3.67 -9.26
CA MET A 86 -4.23 -3.86 -7.81
C MET A 86 -3.26 -4.93 -7.29
N LEU A 87 -2.78 -5.83 -8.15
CA LEU A 87 -1.98 -7.00 -7.77
C LEU A 87 -0.82 -6.64 -6.85
N ALA A 88 -0.01 -5.67 -7.24
CA ALA A 88 1.16 -5.24 -6.47
C ALA A 88 0.78 -4.75 -5.06
N GLY A 89 -0.34 -3.99 -4.94
CA GLY A 89 -0.87 -3.52 -3.66
C GLY A 89 -1.33 -4.66 -2.76
N VAL A 90 -1.98 -5.68 -3.32
CA VAL A 90 -2.51 -6.82 -2.55
C VAL A 90 -1.39 -7.74 -2.04
N ILE A 91 -0.34 -7.96 -2.83
CA ILE A 91 0.74 -8.90 -2.48
C ILE A 91 1.82 -8.32 -1.57
N THR A 92 2.05 -7.00 -1.64
CA THR A 92 3.13 -6.35 -0.89
C THR A 92 3.02 -6.51 0.63
N PRO A 93 1.86 -6.23 1.28
CA PRO A 93 1.76 -6.35 2.73
C PRO A 93 2.00 -7.77 3.25
N PRO A 94 1.40 -8.84 2.70
CA PRO A 94 1.68 -10.20 3.19
C PRO A 94 3.14 -10.61 3.00
N ILE A 95 3.82 -10.19 1.93
CA ILE A 95 5.25 -10.46 1.73
C ILE A 95 6.09 -9.76 2.81
N LEU A 96 5.83 -8.48 3.08
CA LEU A 96 6.59 -7.72 4.08
C LEU A 96 6.34 -8.19 5.51
N MET A 97 5.12 -8.60 5.83
CA MET A 97 4.76 -9.04 7.17
C MET A 97 5.19 -10.48 7.46
N SER A 98 5.24 -11.34 6.45
CA SER A 98 5.69 -12.71 6.58
C SER A 98 7.21 -12.89 6.40
N GLY A 99 7.89 -11.90 5.83
CA GLY A 99 9.33 -11.92 5.59
C GLY A 99 10.19 -11.71 6.85
N ALA A 100 11.50 -11.61 6.67
CA ALA A 100 12.49 -11.50 7.75
C ALA A 100 12.32 -10.26 8.64
N ALA A 101 11.82 -9.13 8.08
CA ALA A 101 11.50 -7.94 8.87
C ALA A 101 10.18 -8.06 9.65
N GLY A 102 9.36 -9.05 9.33
CA GLY A 102 8.09 -9.37 9.96
C GLY A 102 8.18 -10.58 10.88
N ALA A 103 7.26 -11.54 10.68
CA ALA A 103 7.17 -12.77 11.48
C ALA A 103 8.14 -13.88 11.05
N ASN A 104 8.99 -13.63 10.06
CA ASN A 104 9.98 -14.57 9.50
C ASN A 104 9.41 -15.96 9.20
N LEU A 105 8.22 -16.02 8.62
CA LEU A 105 7.50 -17.26 8.37
C LEU A 105 8.21 -18.14 7.32
N THR A 106 7.95 -19.45 7.37
CA THR A 106 8.48 -20.38 6.38
C THR A 106 8.00 -20.02 4.96
N THR A 107 8.79 -20.34 3.93
CA THR A 107 8.46 -20.07 2.52
C THR A 107 7.08 -20.57 2.15
N SER A 108 6.67 -21.75 2.64
CA SER A 108 5.35 -22.31 2.34
C SER A 108 4.21 -21.56 3.05
N GLN A 109 4.45 -20.94 4.21
CA GLN A 109 3.48 -20.05 4.87
C GLN A 109 3.39 -18.71 4.15
N GLN A 110 4.52 -18.16 3.70
CA GLN A 110 4.55 -16.92 2.90
C GLN A 110 3.75 -17.08 1.60
N GLN A 111 3.97 -18.18 0.87
CA GLN A 111 3.22 -18.52 -0.36
C GLN A 111 1.72 -18.64 -0.10
N TYR A 112 1.35 -19.31 0.99
CA TYR A 112 -0.04 -19.42 1.42
C TYR A 112 -0.65 -18.04 1.70
N LEU A 113 0.04 -17.16 2.42
CA LEU A 113 -0.48 -15.82 2.74
C LEU A 113 -0.69 -14.96 1.50
N VAL A 114 0.20 -15.03 0.52
CA VAL A 114 0.01 -14.31 -0.76
C VAL A 114 -1.18 -14.88 -1.54
N SER A 115 -1.31 -16.21 -1.63
CA SER A 115 -2.49 -16.86 -2.24
C SER A 115 -3.78 -16.42 -1.56
N THR A 116 -3.81 -16.49 -0.23
CA THR A 116 -4.98 -16.15 0.57
C THR A 116 -5.32 -14.67 0.46
N ALA A 117 -4.31 -13.77 0.45
CA ALA A 117 -4.54 -12.34 0.27
C ALA A 117 -5.26 -12.03 -1.05
N LEU A 118 -4.88 -12.69 -2.14
CA LEU A 118 -5.55 -12.53 -3.44
C LEU A 118 -7.00 -13.06 -3.41
N ILE A 119 -7.20 -14.26 -2.87
CA ILE A 119 -8.54 -14.87 -2.77
C ILE A 119 -9.46 -14.01 -1.92
N VAL A 120 -9.01 -13.64 -0.72
CA VAL A 120 -9.81 -12.89 0.26
C VAL A 120 -10.06 -11.47 -0.23
N SER A 121 -9.07 -10.79 -0.82
CA SER A 121 -9.28 -9.48 -1.47
C SER A 121 -10.36 -9.56 -2.55
N GLY A 122 -10.39 -10.62 -3.35
CA GLY A 122 -11.44 -10.83 -4.34
C GLY A 122 -12.84 -10.99 -3.69
N PHE A 123 -12.98 -11.82 -2.66
CA PHE A 123 -14.25 -12.00 -1.96
C PHE A 123 -14.73 -10.74 -1.24
N LEU A 124 -13.83 -10.06 -0.51
CA LEU A 124 -14.18 -8.87 0.25
C LEU A 124 -14.48 -7.66 -0.67
N SER A 125 -13.82 -7.59 -1.83
CA SER A 125 -14.16 -6.62 -2.87
C SER A 125 -15.57 -6.83 -3.43
N MET A 126 -16.04 -8.09 -3.57
CA MET A 126 -17.43 -8.33 -3.98
C MET A 126 -18.42 -7.74 -2.98
N ILE A 127 -18.15 -7.85 -1.66
CA ILE A 127 -18.97 -7.24 -0.61
C ILE A 127 -18.98 -5.72 -0.78
N GLN A 128 -17.82 -5.12 -1.03
CA GLN A 128 -17.69 -3.67 -1.19
C GLN A 128 -18.38 -3.13 -2.45
N ILE A 129 -18.28 -3.84 -3.58
CA ILE A 129 -18.91 -3.48 -4.86
C ILE A 129 -20.44 -3.67 -4.80
N THR A 130 -20.90 -4.64 -4.03
CA THR A 130 -22.33 -4.94 -3.89
C THR A 130 -22.92 -4.04 -2.80
N ARG A 131 -24.08 -3.45 -3.06
CA ARG A 131 -24.76 -2.64 -2.08
C ARG A 131 -25.96 -3.42 -1.52
N PHE A 132 -25.79 -3.96 -0.31
CA PHE A 132 -26.84 -4.68 0.41
C PHE A 132 -27.61 -3.73 1.32
N HIS A 133 -28.92 -3.67 1.19
CA HIS A 133 -29.77 -2.94 2.13
C HIS A 133 -30.06 -3.82 3.35
N ILE A 134 -29.78 -3.30 4.55
CA ILE A 134 -30.10 -4.02 5.79
C ILE A 134 -31.60 -3.89 6.06
N TYR A 135 -32.28 -5.03 6.11
CA TYR A 135 -33.74 -5.09 6.23
C TYR A 135 -34.27 -4.25 7.40
N LYS A 136 -35.31 -3.44 7.14
CA LYS A 136 -35.96 -2.53 8.10
C LYS A 136 -35.06 -1.41 8.69
N THR A 137 -33.91 -1.10 8.08
CA THR A 137 -33.03 -0.01 8.52
C THR A 137 -32.71 0.93 7.35
N ASN A 138 -32.14 2.10 7.65
CA ASN A 138 -31.62 3.02 6.61
C ASN A 138 -30.16 2.75 6.28
N TYR A 139 -29.58 1.64 6.77
CA TYR A 139 -28.18 1.30 6.61
C TYR A 139 -27.95 0.35 5.45
N TYR A 140 -26.76 0.46 4.87
CA TYR A 140 -26.29 -0.39 3.78
C TYR A 140 -24.96 -1.04 4.15
N ILE A 141 -24.65 -2.18 3.51
CA ILE A 141 -23.32 -2.79 3.50
C ILE A 141 -22.80 -2.70 2.07
N GLY A 142 -21.60 -2.14 1.88
CA GLY A 142 -21.00 -1.91 0.58
C GLY A 142 -21.38 -0.57 -0.06
N THR A 143 -20.50 -0.08 -0.92
CA THR A 143 -20.62 1.21 -1.60
C THR A 143 -21.54 1.17 -2.81
N GLY A 144 -21.61 0.00 -3.47
CA GLY A 144 -22.22 -0.14 -4.80
C GLY A 144 -21.39 0.55 -5.91
N LEU A 145 -20.13 0.82 -5.68
CA LEU A 145 -19.17 1.39 -6.64
C LEU A 145 -18.20 0.30 -7.10
N LEU A 146 -17.50 0.55 -8.21
CA LEU A 146 -16.34 -0.24 -8.56
C LEU A 146 -15.22 0.12 -7.59
N SER A 147 -15.05 -0.68 -6.54
CA SER A 147 -14.07 -0.48 -5.48
C SER A 147 -13.42 -1.81 -5.13
N VAL A 148 -12.10 -1.86 -5.20
CA VAL A 148 -11.32 -3.06 -4.87
C VAL A 148 -10.73 -2.88 -3.49
N ALA A 149 -10.92 -3.88 -2.62
CA ALA A 149 -10.38 -3.91 -1.27
C ALA A 149 -9.13 -4.79 -1.22
N GLY A 150 -8.13 -4.35 -0.51
CA GLY A 150 -6.92 -5.11 -0.24
C GLY A 150 -6.32 -4.75 1.10
N ILE A 151 -5.21 -5.40 1.49
CA ILE A 151 -4.60 -5.18 2.78
C ILE A 151 -4.11 -3.73 2.89
N SER A 152 -4.50 -3.03 3.96
CA SER A 152 -4.07 -1.65 4.22
C SER A 152 -2.56 -1.57 4.42
N PHE A 153 -1.91 -0.60 3.78
CA PHE A 153 -0.50 -0.33 4.02
C PHE A 153 -0.23 0.24 5.41
N SER A 154 -1.22 0.86 6.05
CA SER A 154 -1.14 1.44 7.38
C SER A 154 -0.84 0.42 8.47
N ILE A 155 -1.18 -0.88 8.25
CA ILE A 155 -0.88 -1.96 9.19
C ILE A 155 0.61 -2.33 9.23
N ILE A 156 1.35 -2.16 8.13
CA ILE A 156 2.70 -2.70 7.97
C ILE A 156 3.65 -2.20 9.08
N PRO A 157 3.83 -0.87 9.29
CA PRO A 157 4.75 -0.39 10.33
C PRO A 157 4.31 -0.79 11.74
N VAL A 158 3.01 -0.85 12.00
CA VAL A 158 2.47 -1.25 13.31
C VAL A 158 2.71 -2.73 13.58
N ALA A 159 2.45 -3.58 12.58
CA ALA A 159 2.68 -5.02 12.70
C ALA A 159 4.19 -5.36 12.82
N GLN A 160 5.05 -4.70 12.03
CA GLN A 160 6.50 -4.90 12.12
C GLN A 160 7.05 -4.43 13.48
N GLY A 161 6.57 -3.30 14.01
CA GLY A 161 6.92 -2.82 15.35
C GLY A 161 6.47 -3.80 16.45
N ALA A 162 5.23 -4.29 16.37
CA ALA A 162 4.73 -5.29 17.31
C ALA A 162 5.52 -6.61 17.27
N LEU A 163 5.82 -7.11 16.07
CA LEU A 163 6.65 -8.31 15.91
C LEU A 163 8.06 -8.10 16.47
N SER A 164 8.65 -6.92 16.24
CA SER A 164 9.95 -6.59 16.82
C SER A 164 9.92 -6.62 18.36
N GLN A 165 8.85 -6.10 18.98
CA GLN A 165 8.64 -6.20 20.42
C GLN A 165 8.42 -7.65 20.89
N MET A 166 7.66 -8.46 20.11
CA MET A 166 7.41 -9.86 20.41
C MET A 166 8.71 -10.69 20.37
N TYR A 167 9.64 -10.39 19.48
CA TYR A 167 10.97 -10.99 19.48
C TYR A 167 11.83 -10.49 20.65
N ALA A 168 11.76 -9.20 20.97
CA ALA A 168 12.54 -8.63 22.07
C ALA A 168 12.10 -9.12 23.47
N ASN A 169 10.80 -9.38 23.66
CA ASN A 169 10.25 -9.86 24.94
C ASN A 169 10.13 -11.39 25.04
N GLY A 170 10.64 -12.13 24.06
CA GLY A 170 10.64 -13.60 24.06
C GLY A 170 9.31 -14.27 23.72
N PHE A 171 8.29 -13.51 23.27
CA PHE A 171 7.04 -14.09 22.78
C PHE A 171 7.26 -14.84 21.45
N CYS A 172 8.10 -14.29 20.58
CA CYS A 172 8.58 -14.95 19.37
C CYS A 172 9.96 -15.57 19.60
N PRO A 173 10.22 -16.79 19.07
CA PRO A 173 11.49 -17.47 19.27
C PRO A 173 12.63 -16.83 18.46
N SER A 174 13.83 -16.79 19.06
CA SER A 174 15.10 -16.45 18.42
C SER A 174 16.10 -17.57 18.66
N ASP A 175 17.08 -17.72 17.78
CA ASP A 175 18.17 -18.65 17.97
C ASP A 175 19.22 -18.11 18.98
N ALA A 176 20.25 -18.93 19.28
CA ALA A 176 21.31 -18.55 20.21
C ALA A 176 22.15 -17.35 19.74
N ASP A 177 22.16 -17.09 18.43
CA ASP A 177 22.86 -15.96 17.78
C ASP A 177 21.97 -14.71 17.66
N GLY A 178 20.75 -14.75 18.21
CA GLY A 178 19.79 -13.64 18.16
C GLY A 178 19.05 -13.49 16.82
N ASN A 179 19.17 -14.45 15.89
CA ASN A 179 18.41 -14.40 14.65
C ASN A 179 16.95 -14.79 14.90
N ARG A 180 16.04 -14.14 14.20
CA ARG A 180 14.61 -14.42 14.31
C ARG A 180 14.27 -15.77 13.72
N LEU A 181 13.61 -16.63 14.50
CA LEU A 181 13.00 -17.87 14.02
C LEU A 181 11.55 -17.61 13.56
N PRO A 182 10.93 -18.51 12.77
CA PRO A 182 9.53 -18.37 12.36
C PRO A 182 8.59 -18.24 13.56
N CYS A 183 7.72 -17.22 13.55
CA CYS A 183 6.78 -16.92 14.62
C CYS A 183 5.31 -16.88 14.11
N PRO A 184 4.69 -18.03 13.84
CA PRO A 184 3.28 -18.10 13.47
C PRO A 184 2.33 -17.62 14.58
N GLU A 185 2.71 -17.79 15.86
CA GLU A 185 1.99 -17.31 17.04
C GLU A 185 1.91 -15.78 17.05
N GLY A 186 3.01 -15.10 16.77
CA GLY A 186 3.06 -13.62 16.68
C GLY A 186 2.18 -13.10 15.54
N TYR A 187 2.21 -13.76 14.39
CA TYR A 187 1.30 -13.42 13.30
C TYR A 187 -0.16 -13.66 13.68
N GLY A 188 -0.47 -14.78 14.33
CA GLY A 188 -1.81 -15.09 14.85
C GLY A 188 -2.30 -14.10 15.91
N ALA A 189 -1.40 -13.58 16.75
CA ALA A 189 -1.71 -12.53 17.72
C ALA A 189 -2.09 -11.21 17.06
N ILE A 190 -1.44 -10.85 15.94
CA ILE A 190 -1.83 -9.69 15.12
C ILE A 190 -3.23 -9.91 14.55
N LEU A 191 -3.52 -11.08 13.98
CA LEU A 191 -4.83 -11.40 13.41
C LEU A 191 -5.94 -11.35 14.47
N GLY A 192 -5.75 -12.00 15.62
CA GLY A 192 -6.74 -12.04 16.69
C GLY A 192 -7.04 -10.66 17.27
N THR A 193 -6.00 -9.87 17.51
CA THR A 193 -6.14 -8.47 17.98
C THR A 193 -6.84 -7.62 16.91
N SER A 194 -6.49 -7.82 15.64
CA SER A 194 -7.10 -7.13 14.50
C SER A 194 -8.59 -7.42 14.38
N ALA A 195 -9.02 -8.68 14.53
CA ALA A 195 -10.44 -9.05 14.46
C ALA A 195 -11.30 -8.30 15.49
N ILE A 196 -10.78 -8.13 16.72
CA ILE A 196 -11.48 -7.43 17.79
C ILE A 196 -11.47 -5.92 17.55
N THR A 197 -10.33 -5.36 17.19
CA THR A 197 -10.20 -3.91 16.98
C THR A 197 -10.94 -3.43 15.72
N ALA A 198 -11.23 -4.30 14.74
CA ALA A 198 -12.08 -4.00 13.58
C ALA A 198 -13.50 -3.57 13.98
N LEU A 199 -14.00 -4.00 15.14
CA LEU A 199 -15.28 -3.52 15.68
C LEU A 199 -15.32 -1.99 15.83
N THR A 200 -14.18 -1.33 15.97
CA THR A 200 -14.08 0.14 16.03
C THR A 200 -14.63 0.77 14.74
N ILE A 201 -14.24 0.26 13.55
CA ILE A 201 -14.80 0.76 12.28
C ILE A 201 -16.28 0.46 12.17
N VAL A 202 -16.71 -0.75 12.58
CA VAL A 202 -18.14 -1.10 12.58
C VAL A 202 -18.93 -0.10 13.41
N LEU A 203 -18.45 0.25 14.62
CA LEU A 203 -19.11 1.23 15.47
C LEU A 203 -19.09 2.64 14.85
N ILE A 204 -17.96 3.07 14.29
CA ILE A 204 -17.82 4.37 13.61
C ILE A 204 -18.79 4.47 12.42
N SER A 205 -19.06 3.38 11.70
CA SER A 205 -19.93 3.39 10.52
C SER A 205 -21.37 3.77 10.81
N PHE A 206 -21.83 3.65 12.05
CA PHE A 206 -23.17 4.07 12.48
C PHE A 206 -23.25 5.56 12.86
N LEU A 207 -22.10 6.25 12.94
CA LEU A 207 -22.08 7.70 13.11
C LEU A 207 -22.55 8.39 11.82
N PRO A 208 -23.30 9.50 11.94
CA PRO A 208 -23.63 10.29 10.76
C PRO A 208 -22.36 10.71 10.00
N PRO A 209 -22.30 10.57 8.66
CA PRO A 209 -21.11 10.88 7.85
C PRO A 209 -20.59 12.31 8.08
N LYS A 210 -21.49 13.27 8.35
CA LYS A 210 -21.13 14.66 8.68
C LYS A 210 -20.30 14.76 9.98
N ILE A 211 -20.59 13.90 10.97
CA ILE A 211 -19.81 13.84 12.22
C ILE A 211 -18.45 13.20 11.94
N MET A 212 -18.39 12.13 11.15
CA MET A 212 -17.13 11.49 10.77
C MET A 212 -16.19 12.47 10.05
N LEU A 213 -16.68 13.22 9.07
CA LEU A 213 -15.90 14.23 8.36
C LEU A 213 -15.45 15.40 9.25
N LYS A 214 -16.21 15.68 10.32
CA LYS A 214 -15.84 16.71 11.31
C LYS A 214 -14.76 16.22 12.28
N ILE A 215 -14.77 14.94 12.64
CA ILE A 215 -13.76 14.31 13.52
C ILE A 215 -12.45 14.08 12.76
N PHE A 216 -12.55 13.68 11.50
CA PHE A 216 -11.41 13.36 10.62
C PHE A 216 -11.33 14.31 9.42
N PRO A 217 -11.06 15.61 9.64
CA PRO A 217 -10.92 16.55 8.55
C PRO A 217 -9.63 16.28 7.74
N PRO A 218 -9.55 16.74 6.48
CA PRO A 218 -8.37 16.56 5.62
C PRO A 218 -7.05 17.04 6.22
N ILE A 219 -7.10 18.03 7.13
CA ILE A 219 -5.93 18.53 7.87
C ILE A 219 -5.34 17.51 8.85
N VAL A 220 -6.11 16.49 9.23
CA VAL A 220 -5.66 15.38 10.08
C VAL A 220 -5.30 14.17 9.22
N THR A 221 -6.19 13.78 8.30
CA THR A 221 -6.04 12.56 7.51
C THR A 221 -4.91 12.65 6.49
N GLY A 222 -4.75 13.82 5.86
CA GLY A 222 -3.69 14.03 4.87
C GLY A 222 -2.27 13.84 5.42
N PRO A 223 -1.88 14.55 6.50
CA PRO A 223 -0.59 14.34 7.16
C PRO A 223 -0.37 12.91 7.64
N THR A 224 -1.40 12.24 8.15
CA THR A 224 -1.30 10.87 8.62
C THR A 224 -0.93 9.91 7.47
N VAL A 225 -1.65 9.98 6.35
CA VAL A 225 -1.36 9.17 5.15
C VAL A 225 0.02 9.50 4.57
N LEU A 226 0.39 10.79 4.55
CA LEU A 226 1.72 11.22 4.10
C LEU A 226 2.84 10.60 4.95
N LEU A 227 2.73 10.68 6.28
CA LEU A 227 3.74 10.14 7.20
C LEU A 227 3.86 8.62 7.12
N ILE A 228 2.73 7.91 6.93
CA ILE A 228 2.74 6.46 6.69
C ILE A 228 3.51 6.16 5.41
N GLY A 229 3.21 6.86 4.32
CA GLY A 229 3.93 6.69 3.05
C GLY A 229 5.43 6.93 3.20
N VAL A 230 5.83 8.01 3.88
CA VAL A 230 7.25 8.34 4.14
C VAL A 230 7.93 7.23 4.95
N LYS A 231 7.27 6.70 6.01
CA LYS A 231 7.83 5.59 6.80
C LYS A 231 7.99 4.31 5.99
N LEU A 232 7.03 4.03 5.13
CA LEU A 232 7.07 2.84 4.27
C LEU A 232 8.16 2.93 3.18
N ILE A 233 8.48 4.14 2.66
CA ILE A 233 9.58 4.34 1.71
C ILE A 233 10.89 3.80 2.29
N GLU A 234 11.16 4.01 3.57
CA GLU A 234 12.34 3.48 4.25
C GLU A 234 12.40 1.95 4.13
N SER A 235 11.27 1.26 4.37
CA SER A 235 11.20 -0.21 4.25
C SER A 235 11.39 -0.68 2.81
N GLY A 236 10.79 0.01 1.84
CA GLY A 236 10.98 -0.28 0.41
C GLY A 236 12.44 -0.12 0.00
N PHE A 237 13.08 0.95 0.44
CA PHE A 237 14.48 1.24 0.10
C PHE A 237 15.46 0.24 0.73
N LYS A 238 15.19 -0.23 1.97
CA LYS A 238 15.97 -1.31 2.58
C LYS A 238 15.92 -2.59 1.74
N ASN A 239 14.74 -2.97 1.25
CA ASN A 239 14.59 -4.11 0.35
C ASN A 239 15.31 -3.89 -0.99
N TRP A 240 15.27 -2.67 -1.54
CA TRP A 240 15.97 -2.30 -2.77
C TRP A 240 17.49 -2.51 -2.65
N MET A 241 18.06 -2.12 -1.51
CA MET A 241 19.50 -2.24 -1.24
C MET A 241 19.96 -3.66 -0.90
N GLY A 242 19.06 -4.65 -0.86
CA GLY A 242 19.44 -6.05 -0.66
C GLY A 242 18.70 -6.79 0.44
N GLY A 243 17.73 -6.16 1.11
CA GLY A 243 16.87 -6.80 2.10
C GLY A 243 16.77 -6.05 3.42
N SER A 244 15.80 -6.48 4.23
CA SER A 244 15.45 -5.87 5.53
C SER A 244 15.96 -6.69 6.72
N GLY A 245 16.75 -7.72 6.51
CA GLY A 245 17.31 -8.59 7.56
C GLY A 245 18.51 -7.95 8.28
N PRO A 246 19.36 -8.77 8.91
CA PRO A 246 20.58 -8.32 9.60
C PRO A 246 21.49 -7.44 8.74
N CYS A 247 21.43 -7.61 7.43
CA CYS A 247 22.19 -6.84 6.46
C CYS A 247 21.77 -5.37 6.35
N ALA A 248 20.59 -5.00 6.80
CA ALA A 248 20.10 -3.61 6.76
C ALA A 248 20.64 -2.75 7.92
N SER A 249 21.33 -3.35 8.89
CA SER A 249 21.93 -2.64 10.01
C SER A 249 23.46 -2.74 9.94
N PRO A 250 24.16 -1.65 9.68
CA PRO A 250 25.63 -1.63 9.62
C PRO A 250 26.30 -2.13 10.91
N SER A 251 25.62 -2.02 12.05
CA SER A 251 26.11 -2.45 13.36
C SER A 251 26.19 -3.96 13.57
N THR A 252 25.49 -4.77 12.76
CA THR A 252 25.48 -6.24 12.89
C THR A 252 26.30 -6.94 11.82
N ALA A 253 26.75 -6.21 10.81
CA ALA A 253 27.59 -6.74 9.77
C ALA A 253 29.06 -6.45 10.12
N VAL A 254 29.91 -7.47 10.07
CA VAL A 254 31.36 -7.29 10.21
C VAL A 254 31.86 -6.52 8.97
N GLY A 255 31.90 -5.19 9.11
CA GLY A 255 32.19 -4.26 8.04
C GLY A 255 30.94 -3.80 7.28
N PHE A 256 30.98 -2.56 6.78
CA PHE A 256 29.89 -1.90 6.05
C PHE A 256 29.42 -2.67 4.79
N PHE A 257 30.25 -3.54 4.25
CA PHE A 257 30.02 -4.32 3.03
C PHE A 257 29.95 -5.84 3.26
N ALA A 258 29.46 -6.28 4.43
CA ALA A 258 29.30 -7.71 4.67
C ALA A 258 28.28 -8.32 3.71
N SER A 259 28.53 -9.56 3.29
CA SER A 259 27.61 -10.31 2.44
C SER A 259 26.26 -10.49 3.11
N CYS A 260 25.18 -10.39 2.33
CA CYS A 260 23.82 -10.53 2.79
C CYS A 260 23.31 -11.96 2.56
N PRO A 261 23.24 -12.83 3.58
CA PRO A 261 22.93 -14.24 3.39
C PRO A 261 21.44 -14.50 3.07
N ASN A 262 20.56 -13.53 3.32
CA ASN A 262 19.11 -13.70 3.22
C ASN A 262 18.53 -13.30 1.86
N ILE A 263 19.35 -13.11 0.86
CA ILE A 263 18.85 -12.83 -0.46
C ILE A 263 18.69 -14.16 -1.16
N ALA A 264 17.49 -14.42 -1.66
CA ALA A 264 17.19 -15.53 -2.54
C ALA A 264 17.91 -15.31 -3.89
N ALA A 265 19.22 -15.38 -3.85
CA ALA A 265 20.09 -15.21 -4.99
C ALA A 265 21.19 -16.27 -4.92
N PRO A 266 21.61 -16.84 -6.06
CA PRO A 266 22.71 -17.80 -6.13
C PRO A 266 24.04 -17.24 -5.60
N HIS A 267 24.16 -15.89 -5.57
CA HIS A 267 25.34 -15.18 -5.10
C HIS A 267 24.95 -14.11 -4.10
N ALA A 268 25.37 -14.26 -2.85
CA ALA A 268 25.22 -13.23 -1.84
C ALA A 268 26.18 -12.07 -2.15
N LEU A 269 25.64 -10.85 -2.23
CA LEU A 269 26.42 -9.61 -2.40
C LEU A 269 26.31 -8.73 -1.16
N PRO A 270 27.26 -7.82 -0.93
CA PRO A 270 27.16 -6.84 0.13
C PRO A 270 25.89 -6.01 0.02
N TRP A 271 25.29 -5.65 1.17
CA TRP A 271 24.15 -4.74 1.20
C TRP A 271 24.53 -3.38 0.58
N GLY A 272 23.68 -2.85 -0.30
CA GLY A 272 23.96 -1.61 -1.03
C GLY A 272 24.81 -1.79 -2.29
N SER A 273 25.07 -3.04 -2.73
CA SER A 273 25.85 -3.29 -3.94
C SER A 273 25.23 -2.65 -5.19
N PRO A 274 26.04 -2.24 -6.19
CA PRO A 274 25.56 -1.65 -7.44
C PRO A 274 24.56 -2.55 -8.19
N GLU A 275 24.72 -3.87 -8.08
CA GLU A 275 23.85 -4.85 -8.72
C GLU A 275 22.44 -4.80 -8.15
N TYR A 276 22.30 -4.70 -6.81
CA TYR A 276 21.00 -4.55 -6.16
C TYR A 276 20.36 -3.21 -6.50
N PHE A 277 21.16 -2.14 -6.49
CA PHE A 277 20.69 -0.83 -6.90
C PHE A 277 20.21 -0.84 -8.35
N GLY A 278 20.97 -1.45 -9.26
CA GLY A 278 20.65 -1.57 -10.68
C GLY A 278 19.37 -2.35 -10.93
N LEU A 279 19.16 -3.47 -10.22
CA LEU A 279 17.94 -4.28 -10.33
C LEU A 279 16.70 -3.47 -9.95
N GLY A 280 16.68 -2.79 -8.80
CA GLY A 280 15.55 -1.98 -8.40
C GLY A 280 15.36 -0.73 -9.27
N LEU A 281 16.47 -0.12 -9.75
CA LEU A 281 16.41 1.00 -10.68
C LEU A 281 15.79 0.59 -12.03
N SER A 282 16.07 -0.61 -12.52
CA SER A 282 15.47 -1.12 -13.75
C SER A 282 13.94 -1.21 -13.66
N VAL A 283 13.41 -1.65 -12.51
CA VAL A 283 11.98 -1.67 -12.22
C VAL A 283 11.41 -0.25 -12.27
N PHE A 284 12.05 0.68 -11.54
CA PHE A 284 11.61 2.07 -11.45
C PHE A 284 11.57 2.76 -12.81
N VAL A 285 12.63 2.60 -13.61
CA VAL A 285 12.70 3.12 -14.99
C VAL A 285 11.63 2.51 -15.88
N ALA A 286 11.38 1.19 -15.77
CA ALA A 286 10.35 0.51 -16.55
C ALA A 286 8.94 1.01 -16.19
N ILE A 287 8.66 1.28 -14.90
CA ILE A 287 7.40 1.90 -14.45
C ILE A 287 7.22 3.28 -15.10
N ILE A 288 8.25 4.13 -15.03
CA ILE A 288 8.21 5.48 -15.64
C ILE A 288 8.00 5.39 -17.16
N ALA A 289 8.68 4.47 -17.83
CA ALA A 289 8.53 4.28 -19.27
C ALA A 289 7.12 3.82 -19.64
N ALA A 290 6.55 2.87 -18.88
CA ALA A 290 5.17 2.40 -19.07
C ALA A 290 4.15 3.52 -18.84
N GLU A 291 4.32 4.35 -17.82
CA GLU A 291 3.47 5.52 -17.55
C GLU A 291 3.58 6.58 -18.63
N ARG A 292 4.78 6.84 -19.14
CA ARG A 292 5.03 7.91 -20.12
C ARG A 292 4.61 7.53 -21.52
N PHE A 293 4.91 6.32 -21.95
CA PHE A 293 4.77 5.87 -23.34
C PHE A 293 3.71 4.78 -23.53
N GLY A 294 3.26 4.16 -22.44
CA GLY A 294 2.33 3.04 -22.49
C GLY A 294 0.94 3.40 -23.00
N SER A 295 0.24 2.37 -23.47
CA SER A 295 -1.19 2.39 -23.73
C SER A 295 -1.99 2.51 -22.42
N PRO A 296 -3.30 2.80 -22.44
CA PRO A 296 -4.11 2.82 -21.23
C PRO A 296 -4.00 1.55 -20.38
N ILE A 297 -3.95 0.36 -21.00
CA ILE A 297 -3.70 -0.90 -20.28
C ILE A 297 -2.29 -0.91 -19.66
N MET A 298 -1.25 -0.58 -20.42
CA MET A 298 0.12 -0.58 -19.92
C MET A 298 0.31 0.39 -18.76
N LYS A 299 -0.32 1.56 -18.78
CA LYS A 299 -0.27 2.52 -17.66
C LYS A 299 -0.92 1.96 -16.39
N SER A 300 -2.10 1.36 -16.50
CA SER A 300 -2.73 0.72 -15.34
C SER A 300 -1.92 -0.46 -14.78
N CYS A 301 -1.16 -1.14 -15.62
CA CYS A 301 -0.31 -2.27 -15.26
C CYS A 301 1.17 -1.88 -15.12
N ALA A 302 1.51 -0.58 -15.07
CA ALA A 302 2.90 -0.09 -15.12
C ALA A 302 3.77 -0.73 -14.03
N VAL A 303 3.25 -0.87 -12.82
CA VAL A 303 3.95 -1.49 -11.69
C VAL A 303 4.27 -2.95 -11.95
N ILE A 304 3.31 -3.72 -12.52
CA ILE A 304 3.54 -5.13 -12.86
C ILE A 304 4.50 -5.27 -14.05
N ILE A 305 4.42 -4.36 -15.03
CA ILE A 305 5.38 -4.33 -16.14
C ILE A 305 6.79 -4.07 -15.61
N GLY A 306 6.94 -3.10 -14.70
CA GLY A 306 8.23 -2.85 -14.04
C GLY A 306 8.76 -4.07 -13.31
N LEU A 307 7.90 -4.75 -12.54
CA LEU A 307 8.24 -5.96 -11.82
C LEU A 307 8.71 -7.08 -12.77
N LEU A 308 7.98 -7.30 -13.88
CA LEU A 308 8.35 -8.31 -14.90
C LEU A 308 9.70 -7.99 -15.55
N VAL A 309 9.95 -6.73 -15.91
CA VAL A 309 11.24 -6.30 -16.45
C VAL A 309 12.36 -6.56 -15.45
N GLY A 310 12.17 -6.17 -14.17
CA GLY A 310 13.14 -6.45 -13.13
C GLY A 310 13.41 -7.93 -12.91
N CYS A 311 12.35 -8.77 -12.92
CA CYS A 311 12.49 -10.23 -12.82
C CYS A 311 13.23 -10.85 -14.03
N ILE A 312 12.98 -10.36 -15.24
CA ILE A 312 13.69 -10.83 -16.47
C ILE A 312 15.18 -10.49 -16.35
N ILE A 313 15.51 -9.27 -15.93
CA ILE A 313 16.91 -8.85 -15.73
C ILE A 313 17.55 -9.65 -14.61
N ALA A 314 16.86 -9.86 -13.49
CA ALA A 314 17.35 -10.67 -12.38
C ALA A 314 17.60 -12.13 -12.80
N ALA A 315 16.70 -12.72 -13.59
CA ALA A 315 16.86 -14.07 -14.12
C ALA A 315 18.06 -14.18 -15.08
N ALA A 316 18.24 -13.19 -15.95
CA ALA A 316 19.37 -13.13 -16.88
C ALA A 316 20.72 -12.95 -16.15
N ALA A 317 20.71 -12.23 -15.01
CA ALA A 317 21.88 -12.02 -14.17
C ALA A 317 22.13 -13.14 -13.14
N GLY A 318 21.28 -14.18 -13.11
CA GLY A 318 21.42 -15.30 -12.17
C GLY A 318 20.93 -15.02 -10.74
N TYR A 319 20.17 -13.95 -10.51
CA TYR A 319 19.62 -13.57 -9.19
C TYR A 319 18.20 -14.08 -8.94
N PHE A 320 17.65 -14.92 -9.80
CA PHE A 320 16.30 -15.46 -9.65
C PHE A 320 16.35 -16.94 -9.29
N ASP A 321 15.81 -17.32 -8.13
CA ASP A 321 15.67 -18.71 -7.70
C ASP A 321 14.24 -19.21 -7.90
N ARG A 322 14.09 -20.28 -8.69
CA ARG A 322 12.80 -20.91 -8.97
C ARG A 322 12.48 -22.11 -8.07
N SER A 323 13.39 -22.52 -7.19
CA SER A 323 13.22 -23.74 -6.37
C SER A 323 11.92 -23.72 -5.56
N GLY A 324 11.57 -22.56 -5.01
CA GLY A 324 10.32 -22.35 -4.28
C GLY A 324 9.07 -22.48 -5.16
N ILE A 325 9.16 -22.16 -6.45
CA ILE A 325 8.04 -22.29 -7.40
C ILE A 325 7.83 -23.77 -7.76
N ASP A 326 8.91 -24.49 -7.98
CA ASP A 326 8.87 -25.92 -8.33
C ASP A 326 8.31 -26.74 -7.16
N ALA A 327 8.66 -26.40 -5.92
CA ALA A 327 8.19 -27.06 -4.70
C ALA A 327 6.75 -26.68 -4.30
N ALA A 328 6.18 -25.61 -4.85
CA ALA A 328 4.85 -25.13 -4.48
C ALA A 328 3.75 -26.09 -4.96
N PRO A 329 2.68 -26.29 -4.16
CA PRO A 329 1.51 -27.05 -4.58
C PRO A 329 0.83 -26.38 -5.78
N ALA A 330 0.07 -27.14 -6.57
CA ALA A 330 -0.63 -26.59 -7.73
C ALA A 330 -1.75 -25.62 -7.32
N VAL A 331 -2.44 -25.93 -6.23
CA VAL A 331 -3.64 -25.21 -5.77
C VAL A 331 -3.52 -24.88 -4.27
N SER A 332 -3.97 -23.70 -3.89
CA SER A 332 -4.16 -23.29 -2.50
C SER A 332 -5.53 -22.65 -2.32
N PHE A 333 -6.03 -22.66 -1.09
CA PHE A 333 -7.29 -22.00 -0.75
C PHE A 333 -7.24 -21.46 0.70
N VAL A 334 -8.23 -20.67 1.08
CA VAL A 334 -8.35 -20.14 2.45
C VAL A 334 -8.41 -21.29 3.45
N TRP A 335 -7.77 -21.13 4.61
CA TRP A 335 -7.69 -22.10 5.72
C TRP A 335 -6.92 -23.42 5.43
N VAL A 336 -6.20 -23.54 4.32
CA VAL A 336 -5.23 -24.64 4.11
C VAL A 336 -4.12 -24.57 5.18
N LYS A 337 -3.76 -23.36 5.61
CA LYS A 337 -2.93 -23.13 6.81
C LYS A 337 -3.67 -22.17 7.72
N THR A 338 -3.54 -22.41 9.02
CA THR A 338 -4.13 -21.57 10.07
C THR A 338 -3.07 -21.06 11.02
N PHE A 339 -3.35 -19.94 11.66
CA PHE A 339 -2.50 -19.33 12.67
C PHE A 339 -3.27 -19.29 13.99
N PRO A 340 -2.63 -19.55 15.15
CA PRO A 340 -3.30 -19.51 16.45
C PRO A 340 -3.73 -18.07 16.77
N LEU A 341 -5.02 -17.80 16.73
CA LEU A 341 -5.56 -16.49 17.04
C LEU A 341 -5.43 -16.21 18.55
N SER A 342 -4.77 -15.13 18.90
CA SER A 342 -4.62 -14.68 20.28
C SER A 342 -4.73 -13.16 20.38
N LEU A 343 -4.94 -12.65 21.59
CA LEU A 343 -4.99 -11.21 21.84
C LEU A 343 -3.64 -10.75 22.40
N TYR A 344 -3.01 -9.78 21.75
CA TYR A 344 -1.82 -9.12 22.24
C TYR A 344 -2.15 -7.70 22.70
N GLY A 345 -2.20 -7.51 24.03
CA GLY A 345 -2.64 -6.26 24.67
C GLY A 345 -1.93 -5.00 24.17
N PRO A 346 -0.58 -4.97 24.08
CA PRO A 346 0.14 -3.79 23.60
C PRO A 346 -0.23 -3.34 22.18
N LEU A 347 -0.77 -4.24 21.35
CA LEU A 347 -1.15 -3.96 19.96
C LEU A 347 -2.56 -3.38 19.82
N VAL A 348 -3.41 -3.44 20.85
CA VAL A 348 -4.82 -3.03 20.78
C VAL A 348 -4.95 -1.55 20.39
N LEU A 349 -4.30 -0.64 21.12
CA LEU A 349 -4.36 0.80 20.85
C LEU A 349 -3.77 1.18 19.48
N PRO A 350 -2.58 0.68 19.09
CA PRO A 350 -2.06 0.90 17.74
C PRO A 350 -2.99 0.40 16.63
N LEU A 351 -3.63 -0.76 16.78
CA LEU A 351 -4.58 -1.27 15.78
C LEU A 351 -5.88 -0.49 15.74
N ILE A 352 -6.40 0.01 16.86
CA ILE A 352 -7.53 0.94 16.87
C ILE A 352 -7.18 2.19 16.03
N ALA A 353 -5.99 2.75 16.22
CA ALA A 353 -5.53 3.88 15.41
C ALA A 353 -5.44 3.52 13.92
N VAL A 354 -4.91 2.35 13.55
CA VAL A 354 -4.90 1.86 12.17
C VAL A 354 -6.31 1.77 11.60
N TYR A 355 -7.28 1.22 12.34
CA TYR A 355 -8.65 1.10 11.86
C TYR A 355 -9.35 2.46 11.71
N ILE A 356 -9.05 3.43 12.57
CA ILE A 356 -9.51 4.80 12.40
C ILE A 356 -8.93 5.40 11.10
N ILE A 357 -7.66 5.16 10.82
CA ILE A 357 -7.02 5.59 9.56
C ILE A 357 -7.69 4.91 8.37
N CYS A 358 -7.92 3.59 8.42
CA CYS A 358 -8.62 2.86 7.36
C CYS A 358 -10.02 3.43 7.10
N ALA A 359 -10.77 3.82 8.15
CA ALA A 359 -12.06 4.46 7.97
C ALA A 359 -11.95 5.79 7.22
N THR A 360 -10.93 6.60 7.51
CA THR A 360 -10.69 7.87 6.82
C THR A 360 -10.21 7.67 5.38
N GLU A 361 -9.35 6.68 5.14
CA GLU A 361 -8.94 6.25 3.80
C GLU A 361 -10.16 5.82 2.97
N ALA A 362 -11.03 4.96 3.54
CA ALA A 362 -12.25 4.51 2.88
C ALA A 362 -13.18 5.67 2.50
N ILE A 363 -13.40 6.64 3.40
CA ILE A 363 -14.21 7.83 3.11
C ILE A 363 -13.61 8.62 1.95
N GLY A 364 -12.31 8.85 1.95
CA GLY A 364 -11.58 9.54 0.89
C GLY A 364 -11.69 8.82 -0.46
N ASP A 365 -11.49 7.51 -0.46
CA ASP A 365 -11.55 6.68 -1.67
C ASP A 365 -12.96 6.57 -2.24
N ILE A 366 -13.98 6.44 -1.38
CA ILE A 366 -15.39 6.43 -1.81
C ILE A 366 -15.75 7.77 -2.46
N THR A 367 -15.31 8.88 -1.85
CA THR A 367 -15.53 10.22 -2.40
C THR A 367 -14.86 10.36 -3.77
N ALA A 368 -13.58 10.00 -3.87
CA ALA A 368 -12.84 10.03 -5.12
C ALA A 368 -13.46 9.08 -6.18
N THR A 369 -13.92 7.90 -5.76
CA THR A 369 -14.59 6.95 -6.66
C THR A 369 -15.92 7.53 -7.18
N CYS A 370 -16.71 8.21 -6.35
CA CYS A 370 -17.92 8.90 -6.79
C CYS A 370 -17.58 9.98 -7.83
N ASP A 371 -16.58 10.82 -7.57
CA ASP A 371 -16.13 11.89 -8.44
C ASP A 371 -15.69 11.37 -9.82
N VAL A 372 -14.74 10.42 -9.86
CA VAL A 372 -14.27 9.82 -11.13
C VAL A 372 -15.34 9.01 -11.85
N SER A 373 -16.34 8.52 -11.11
CA SER A 373 -17.51 7.79 -11.65
C SER A 373 -18.63 8.73 -12.11
N ARG A 374 -18.43 10.05 -12.03
CA ARG A 374 -19.42 11.09 -12.37
C ARG A 374 -20.72 10.95 -11.58
N LEU A 375 -20.62 10.64 -10.31
CA LEU A 375 -21.74 10.51 -9.37
C LEU A 375 -21.74 11.69 -8.40
N GLU A 376 -22.89 11.87 -7.74
CA GLU A 376 -23.05 12.88 -6.72
C GLU A 376 -22.02 12.66 -5.56
N VAL A 377 -21.33 13.72 -5.17
CA VAL A 377 -20.40 13.77 -4.04
C VAL A 377 -21.01 14.47 -2.82
N GLU A 378 -22.31 14.76 -2.87
CA GLU A 378 -23.12 15.33 -1.80
C GLU A 378 -24.52 14.70 -1.81
N GLY A 379 -25.27 14.85 -0.72
CA GLY A 379 -26.63 14.38 -0.59
C GLY A 379 -26.78 12.97 -0.01
N HIS A 380 -28.02 12.55 0.20
CA HIS A 380 -28.39 11.33 0.92
C HIS A 380 -27.80 10.03 0.28
N THR A 381 -27.76 9.97 -1.06
CA THR A 381 -27.22 8.80 -1.75
C THR A 381 -25.71 8.65 -1.51
N TYR A 382 -24.97 9.76 -1.57
CA TYR A 382 -23.55 9.82 -1.26
C TYR A 382 -23.28 9.46 0.22
N GLU A 383 -24.01 10.09 1.15
CA GLU A 383 -23.88 9.81 2.59
C GLU A 383 -24.12 8.33 2.89
N SER A 384 -25.12 7.70 2.25
CA SER A 384 -25.39 6.28 2.43
C SER A 384 -24.35 5.35 1.78
N ARG A 385 -23.59 5.83 0.75
CA ARG A 385 -22.45 5.09 0.18
C ARG A 385 -21.26 5.11 1.14
N ILE A 386 -20.98 6.26 1.75
CA ILE A 386 -19.95 6.38 2.78
C ILE A 386 -20.27 5.45 3.95
N GLN A 387 -21.48 5.55 4.51
CA GLN A 387 -21.90 4.70 5.63
C GLN A 387 -21.77 3.21 5.28
N GLY A 388 -22.30 2.79 4.11
CA GLY A 388 -22.27 1.39 3.69
C GLY A 388 -20.85 0.91 3.38
N GLY A 389 -19.99 1.75 2.86
CA GLY A 389 -18.60 1.42 2.56
C GLY A 389 -17.75 1.27 3.81
N VAL A 390 -17.87 2.19 4.76
CA VAL A 390 -17.16 2.12 6.06
C VAL A 390 -17.64 0.90 6.86
N LEU A 391 -18.96 0.60 6.85
CA LEU A 391 -19.47 -0.60 7.49
C LEU A 391 -18.92 -1.87 6.85
N ALA A 392 -18.87 -1.90 5.51
CA ALA A 392 -18.30 -3.04 4.79
C ALA A 392 -16.80 -3.22 5.11
N ASP A 393 -16.02 -2.13 5.20
CA ASP A 393 -14.60 -2.20 5.58
C ASP A 393 -14.43 -2.75 7.01
N GLY A 394 -15.28 -2.36 7.95
CA GLY A 394 -15.26 -2.92 9.31
C GLY A 394 -15.57 -4.42 9.33
N ILE A 395 -16.62 -4.86 8.62
CA ILE A 395 -16.96 -6.28 8.47
C ILE A 395 -15.84 -7.03 7.75
N ASN A 396 -15.32 -6.46 6.68
CA ASN A 396 -14.21 -7.02 5.91
C ASN A 396 -12.95 -7.16 6.76
N GLY A 397 -12.67 -6.22 7.68
CA GLY A 397 -11.56 -6.32 8.63
C GLY A 397 -11.67 -7.54 9.56
N ILE A 398 -12.87 -7.83 10.07
CA ILE A 398 -13.13 -9.03 10.87
C ILE A 398 -12.97 -10.30 10.02
N LEU A 399 -13.62 -10.34 8.86
CA LEU A 399 -13.56 -11.48 7.95
C LEU A 399 -12.14 -11.74 7.45
N ALA A 400 -11.38 -10.69 7.13
CA ALA A 400 -9.99 -10.80 6.72
C ALA A 400 -9.14 -11.51 7.79
N ALA A 401 -9.24 -11.07 9.05
CA ALA A 401 -8.51 -11.66 10.15
C ALA A 401 -8.87 -13.15 10.37
N LEU A 402 -10.16 -13.49 10.28
CA LEU A 402 -10.63 -14.89 10.34
C LEU A 402 -10.16 -15.71 9.14
N MET A 403 -9.98 -15.08 7.98
CA MET A 403 -9.45 -15.68 6.75
C MET A 403 -7.91 -15.56 6.66
N THR A 404 -7.22 -15.35 7.78
CA THR A 404 -5.76 -15.36 7.91
C THR A 404 -5.00 -14.20 7.27
N ILE A 405 -5.67 -13.11 6.90
CA ILE A 405 -5.03 -11.89 6.42
C ILE A 405 -5.31 -10.69 7.34
N THR A 406 -4.44 -9.72 7.31
CA THR A 406 -4.52 -8.50 8.14
C THR A 406 -5.54 -7.50 7.58
N PRO A 407 -5.83 -6.39 8.30
CA PRO A 407 -6.87 -5.43 7.92
C PRO A 407 -6.87 -5.05 6.45
N VAL A 408 -8.06 -5.05 5.86
CA VAL A 408 -8.30 -4.63 4.48
C VAL A 408 -9.04 -3.31 4.45
N THR A 409 -8.78 -2.51 3.41
CA THR A 409 -9.48 -1.26 3.09
C THR A 409 -9.58 -1.09 1.58
N THR A 410 -10.34 -0.11 1.13
CA THR A 410 -10.43 0.23 -0.29
C THR A 410 -9.13 0.83 -0.82
N PHE A 411 -8.81 0.58 -2.09
CA PHE A 411 -7.59 1.06 -2.73
C PHE A 411 -7.82 2.28 -3.61
N ALA A 412 -7.12 3.38 -3.30
CA ALA A 412 -7.13 4.62 -4.07
C ALA A 412 -6.64 4.45 -5.52
N GLN A 413 -5.74 3.49 -5.78
CA GLN A 413 -5.24 3.19 -7.13
C GLN A 413 -6.36 2.82 -8.11
N ASN A 414 -7.44 2.22 -7.59
CA ASN A 414 -8.61 1.89 -8.37
C ASN A 414 -9.24 3.10 -9.05
N ASN A 415 -9.24 4.26 -8.37
CA ASN A 415 -9.77 5.51 -8.90
C ASN A 415 -8.99 5.99 -10.13
N GLY A 416 -7.68 5.84 -10.11
CA GLY A 416 -6.80 6.13 -11.25
C GLY A 416 -7.15 5.27 -12.47
N ILE A 417 -7.42 3.97 -12.27
CA ILE A 417 -7.79 3.07 -13.36
C ILE A 417 -9.16 3.43 -13.93
N ILE A 418 -10.16 3.74 -13.09
CA ILE A 418 -11.49 4.23 -13.54
C ILE A 418 -11.34 5.48 -14.38
N ALA A 419 -10.58 6.47 -13.92
CA ALA A 419 -10.35 7.72 -14.64
C ALA A 419 -9.67 7.49 -15.99
N LEU A 420 -8.68 6.58 -16.04
CA LEU A 420 -7.93 6.27 -17.25
C LEU A 420 -8.75 5.47 -18.28
N THR A 421 -9.51 4.48 -17.81
CA THR A 421 -10.30 3.58 -18.67
C THR A 421 -11.68 4.16 -19.01
N ARG A 422 -12.12 5.19 -18.29
CA ARG A 422 -13.47 5.74 -18.35
C ARG A 422 -14.57 4.71 -18.07
N CYS A 423 -14.29 3.76 -17.19
CA CYS A 423 -15.19 2.68 -16.82
C CYS A 423 -15.39 2.62 -15.31
N ALA A 424 -16.59 2.96 -14.85
CA ALA A 424 -17.03 2.82 -13.46
C ALA A 424 -18.01 1.64 -13.27
N ASN A 425 -18.09 0.74 -14.25
CA ASN A 425 -19.10 -0.31 -14.29
C ASN A 425 -18.81 -1.43 -13.28
N ARG A 426 -19.82 -1.82 -12.50
CA ARG A 426 -19.70 -2.91 -11.51
C ARG A 426 -19.36 -4.26 -12.13
N SER A 427 -19.78 -4.51 -13.39
CA SER A 427 -19.45 -5.77 -14.07
C SER A 427 -17.95 -5.96 -14.23
N ALA A 428 -17.19 -4.87 -14.55
CA ALA A 428 -15.74 -4.90 -14.56
C ALA A 428 -15.16 -5.17 -13.15
N GLY A 429 -15.78 -4.62 -12.10
CA GLY A 429 -15.41 -4.89 -10.71
C GLY A 429 -15.58 -6.36 -10.33
N TYR A 430 -16.69 -6.99 -10.67
CA TYR A 430 -16.89 -8.43 -10.42
C TYR A 430 -15.93 -9.30 -11.24
N CYS A 431 -15.62 -8.90 -12.47
CA CYS A 431 -14.58 -9.59 -13.26
C CYS A 431 -13.20 -9.43 -12.61
N CYS A 432 -12.87 -8.27 -12.05
CA CYS A 432 -11.65 -8.07 -11.27
C CYS A 432 -11.58 -9.04 -10.09
N CYS A 433 -12.64 -9.15 -9.29
CA CYS A 433 -12.71 -10.08 -8.16
C CYS A 433 -12.52 -11.54 -8.62
N PHE A 434 -13.13 -11.93 -9.72
CA PHE A 434 -12.97 -13.26 -10.32
C PHE A 434 -11.50 -13.55 -10.67
N PHE A 435 -10.80 -12.61 -11.31
CA PHE A 435 -9.39 -12.78 -11.64
C PHE A 435 -8.49 -12.83 -10.41
N LEU A 436 -8.74 -12.00 -9.38
CA LEU A 436 -7.99 -12.04 -8.13
C LEU A 436 -8.13 -13.40 -7.44
N ILE A 437 -9.36 -13.94 -7.37
CA ILE A 437 -9.61 -15.26 -6.78
C ILE A 437 -8.89 -16.35 -7.56
N ILE A 438 -8.97 -16.36 -8.89
CA ILE A 438 -8.29 -17.35 -9.73
C ILE A 438 -6.78 -17.27 -9.52
N MET A 439 -6.18 -16.08 -9.60
CA MET A 439 -4.74 -15.89 -9.38
C MET A 439 -4.30 -16.39 -8.00
N GLY A 440 -5.13 -16.20 -6.97
CA GLY A 440 -4.85 -16.70 -5.63
C GLY A 440 -4.99 -18.23 -5.50
N ILE A 441 -5.93 -18.85 -6.19
CA ILE A 441 -6.11 -20.31 -6.18
C ILE A 441 -4.89 -21.01 -6.79
N PHE A 442 -4.29 -20.46 -7.85
CA PHE A 442 -3.07 -21.01 -8.44
C PHE A 442 -1.85 -20.72 -7.57
N SER A 443 -1.53 -21.64 -6.65
CA SER A 443 -0.45 -21.45 -5.66
C SER A 443 0.93 -21.23 -6.29
N LYS A 444 1.20 -21.81 -7.47
CA LYS A 444 2.43 -21.54 -8.22
C LYS A 444 2.57 -20.09 -8.66
N PHE A 445 1.44 -19.40 -8.90
CA PHE A 445 1.45 -17.96 -9.17
C PHE A 445 1.90 -17.17 -7.91
N ALA A 446 1.35 -17.48 -6.74
CA ALA A 446 1.79 -16.88 -5.49
C ALA A 446 3.26 -17.21 -5.17
N ALA A 447 3.70 -18.45 -5.43
CA ALA A 447 5.10 -18.84 -5.28
C ALA A 447 6.03 -18.03 -6.20
N SER A 448 5.61 -17.73 -7.43
CA SER A 448 6.41 -16.90 -8.34
C SER A 448 6.55 -15.47 -7.84
N LEU A 449 5.55 -14.94 -7.13
CA LEU A 449 5.60 -13.61 -6.53
C LEU A 449 6.53 -13.56 -5.30
N ILE A 450 6.62 -14.65 -4.53
CA ILE A 450 7.56 -14.78 -3.41
C ILE A 450 9.00 -14.98 -3.89
N ALA A 451 9.19 -15.63 -5.04
CA ALA A 451 10.51 -15.85 -5.65
C ALA A 451 11.14 -14.58 -6.23
N ILE A 452 10.41 -13.46 -6.25
CA ILE A 452 10.93 -12.18 -6.73
C ILE A 452 12.07 -11.71 -5.82
N PRO A 453 13.26 -11.39 -6.36
CA PRO A 453 14.38 -10.90 -5.58
C PRO A 453 14.02 -9.63 -4.79
N SER A 454 14.52 -9.53 -3.55
CA SER A 454 14.23 -8.40 -2.65
C SER A 454 14.51 -7.03 -3.27
N SER A 455 15.56 -6.91 -4.09
CA SER A 455 15.94 -5.66 -4.75
C SER A 455 14.92 -5.25 -5.83
N VAL A 456 14.40 -6.22 -6.60
CA VAL A 456 13.35 -6.00 -7.60
C VAL A 456 12.05 -5.59 -6.90
N LEU A 457 11.68 -6.32 -5.84
CA LEU A 457 10.52 -6.00 -5.00
C LEU A 457 10.68 -4.62 -4.35
N GLY A 458 11.88 -4.30 -3.88
CA GLY A 458 12.22 -3.01 -3.26
C GLY A 458 12.04 -1.82 -4.20
N GLY A 459 12.48 -1.94 -5.46
CA GLY A 459 12.25 -0.91 -6.48
C GLY A 459 10.78 -0.64 -6.72
N MET A 460 9.96 -1.70 -6.82
CA MET A 460 8.51 -1.62 -6.96
C MET A 460 7.85 -1.00 -5.71
N THR A 461 8.15 -1.53 -4.52
CA THR A 461 7.50 -1.10 -3.28
C THR A 461 7.85 0.34 -2.92
N THR A 462 9.07 0.79 -3.17
CA THR A 462 9.47 2.18 -2.98
C THR A 462 8.61 3.13 -3.82
N PHE A 463 8.32 2.77 -5.08
CA PHE A 463 7.42 3.54 -5.93
C PHE A 463 5.99 3.57 -5.39
N LEU A 464 5.45 2.42 -4.95
CA LEU A 464 4.10 2.34 -4.39
C LEU A 464 3.98 3.17 -3.10
N PHE A 465 4.96 3.10 -2.22
CA PHE A 465 4.96 3.84 -0.95
C PHE A 465 5.11 5.35 -1.16
N ALA A 466 5.91 5.75 -2.14
CA ALA A 466 5.96 7.14 -2.57
C ALA A 466 4.59 7.62 -3.10
N ALA A 467 3.87 6.78 -3.84
CA ALA A 467 2.52 7.10 -4.30
C ALA A 467 1.52 7.27 -3.13
N VAL A 468 1.66 6.47 -2.04
CA VAL A 468 0.87 6.67 -0.80
C VAL A 468 1.18 8.04 -0.18
N ALA A 469 2.45 8.41 -0.07
CA ALA A 469 2.85 9.71 0.45
C ALA A 469 2.27 10.86 -0.40
N VAL A 470 2.34 10.75 -1.72
CA VAL A 470 1.75 11.73 -2.66
C VAL A 470 0.23 11.79 -2.51
N SER A 471 -0.45 10.67 -2.25
CA SER A 471 -1.89 10.66 -1.97
C SER A 471 -2.24 11.46 -0.71
N GLY A 472 -1.44 11.34 0.35
CA GLY A 472 -1.57 12.18 1.55
C GLY A 472 -1.40 13.67 1.25
N MET A 473 -0.41 14.04 0.41
CA MET A 473 -0.24 15.42 -0.06
C MET A 473 -1.44 15.90 -0.86
N ALA A 474 -2.02 15.06 -1.72
CA ALA A 474 -3.19 15.40 -2.50
C ALA A 474 -4.43 15.67 -1.61
N ILE A 475 -4.62 14.90 -0.54
CA ILE A 475 -5.69 15.13 0.45
C ILE A 475 -5.50 16.51 1.11
N ILE A 476 -4.27 16.85 1.53
CA ILE A 476 -3.96 18.15 2.13
C ILE A 476 -4.27 19.27 1.13
N ASN A 477 -3.79 19.15 -0.09
CA ASN A 477 -3.93 20.21 -1.10
C ASN A 477 -5.39 20.47 -1.51
N LYS A 478 -6.21 19.41 -1.58
CA LYS A 478 -7.65 19.53 -1.94
C LYS A 478 -8.52 20.01 -0.77
N GLY A 479 -8.21 19.59 0.46
CA GLY A 479 -9.09 19.75 1.59
C GLY A 479 -8.67 20.80 2.62
N VAL A 480 -7.49 21.41 2.48
CA VAL A 480 -6.94 22.35 3.47
C VAL A 480 -6.66 23.71 2.85
N VAL A 481 -7.31 24.74 3.38
CA VAL A 481 -6.97 26.13 3.04
C VAL A 481 -5.71 26.54 3.82
N PHE A 482 -4.63 26.91 3.10
CA PHE A 482 -3.33 27.25 3.68
C PHE A 482 -3.33 28.66 4.32
N ASN A 483 -3.97 28.81 5.46
CA ASN A 483 -3.92 29.99 6.31
C ASN A 483 -2.91 29.80 7.47
N ARG A 484 -2.69 30.84 8.30
CA ARG A 484 -1.75 30.78 9.43
C ARG A 484 -2.08 29.65 10.42
N ARG A 485 -3.37 29.41 10.70
CA ARG A 485 -3.84 28.35 11.60
C ARG A 485 -3.53 26.96 11.04
N SER A 486 -3.88 26.71 9.77
CA SER A 486 -3.64 25.42 9.13
C SER A 486 -2.15 25.10 9.02
N ARG A 487 -1.31 26.10 8.69
CA ARG A 487 0.14 25.94 8.66
C ARG A 487 0.69 25.53 10.03
N PHE A 488 0.22 26.17 11.10
CA PHE A 488 0.65 25.82 12.46
C PHE A 488 0.24 24.40 12.85
N ILE A 489 -1.02 24.00 12.57
CA ILE A 489 -1.52 22.65 12.86
C ILE A 489 -0.71 21.59 12.07
N LEU A 490 -0.48 21.83 10.78
CA LEU A 490 0.32 20.93 9.95
C LEU A 490 1.75 20.81 10.45
N THR A 491 2.38 21.95 10.81
CA THR A 491 3.74 21.95 11.36
C THR A 491 3.81 21.13 12.65
N ALA A 492 2.89 21.35 13.59
CA ALA A 492 2.83 20.57 14.82
C ALA A 492 2.57 19.09 14.55
N GLY A 493 1.64 18.76 13.65
CA GLY A 493 1.34 17.39 13.24
C GLY A 493 2.56 16.67 12.65
N PHE A 494 3.34 17.33 11.81
CA PHE A 494 4.56 16.76 11.24
C PHE A 494 5.66 16.61 12.29
N VAL A 495 5.85 17.57 13.18
CA VAL A 495 6.85 17.48 14.27
C VAL A 495 6.54 16.29 15.17
N PHE A 496 5.31 16.19 15.67
CA PHE A 496 4.93 15.08 16.55
C PHE A 496 4.84 13.75 15.82
N GLY A 497 4.31 13.72 14.60
CA GLY A 497 4.21 12.49 13.80
C GLY A 497 5.59 11.97 13.39
N TYR A 498 6.46 12.81 12.86
CA TYR A 498 7.82 12.42 12.47
C TYR A 498 8.71 12.21 13.70
N GLY A 499 8.60 13.06 14.71
CA GLY A 499 9.30 12.90 15.98
C GLY A 499 8.88 11.63 16.71
N GLY A 500 7.59 11.25 16.66
CA GLY A 500 7.12 9.97 17.15
C GLY A 500 7.76 8.77 16.42
N ILE A 501 7.92 8.86 15.10
CA ILE A 501 8.62 7.84 14.29
C ILE A 501 10.10 7.72 14.72
N LEU A 502 10.78 8.84 14.94
CA LEU A 502 12.17 8.85 15.42
C LEU A 502 12.26 8.33 16.85
N LEU A 503 11.32 8.73 17.73
CA LEU A 503 11.30 8.29 19.12
C LEU A 503 10.96 6.81 19.26
N THR A 504 10.09 6.22 18.45
CA THR A 504 9.86 4.77 18.46
C THR A 504 11.14 4.00 18.14
N GLY A 505 11.90 4.42 17.13
CA GLY A 505 13.21 3.84 16.85
C GLY A 505 14.22 4.03 17.99
N TYR A 506 14.17 5.18 18.66
CA TYR A 506 15.00 5.45 19.85
C TYR A 506 14.55 4.61 21.05
N PHE A 507 13.26 4.50 21.32
CA PHE A 507 12.73 3.68 22.41
C PHE A 507 12.94 2.19 22.16
N ASP A 508 12.83 1.70 20.93
CA ASP A 508 13.20 0.32 20.61
C ASP A 508 14.68 0.03 20.92
N ASN A 509 15.55 0.99 20.71
CA ASN A 509 16.96 0.89 21.11
C ASN A 509 17.14 1.04 22.62
N VAL A 510 16.42 1.94 23.28
CA VAL A 510 16.50 2.15 24.75
C VAL A 510 15.89 0.99 25.52
N LEU A 511 14.78 0.41 25.06
CA LEU A 511 14.16 -0.78 25.67
C LEU A 511 14.99 -2.04 25.47
N LYS A 512 15.74 -2.16 24.37
CA LYS A 512 16.80 -3.17 24.24
C LYS A 512 17.92 -3.01 25.27
N TYR A 513 18.12 -1.78 25.76
CA TYR A 513 19.15 -1.46 26.77
C TYR A 513 18.80 -1.95 28.17
N ASP A 514 17.52 -2.14 28.50
CA ASP A 514 17.09 -2.45 29.87
C ASP A 514 16.91 -3.96 30.18
N GLY A 515 17.09 -4.81 29.15
CA GLY A 515 17.03 -6.27 29.28
C GLY A 515 18.35 -6.95 28.93
N ASP A 516 19.08 -7.40 29.91
CA ASP A 516 20.11 -8.47 29.90
C ASP A 516 21.55 -8.20 29.41
N ASN A 517 21.97 -7.02 29.02
CA ASN A 517 23.36 -6.80 28.56
C ASN A 517 24.12 -5.66 29.23
N LYS A 518 24.02 -5.52 30.56
CA LYS A 518 24.86 -4.57 31.30
C LYS A 518 26.39 -4.82 31.12
N GLY A 519 26.80 -6.03 30.82
CA GLY A 519 28.22 -6.36 30.68
C GLY A 519 28.85 -6.06 29.31
N LEU A 520 28.08 -6.10 28.23
CA LEU A 520 28.57 -5.75 26.89
C LEU A 520 28.56 -4.22 26.64
N HIS A 521 27.60 -3.52 27.25
CA HIS A 521 27.49 -2.07 27.09
C HIS A 521 28.54 -1.25 27.81
N ASP A 522 29.05 -1.76 28.95
CA ASP A 522 30.17 -1.12 29.62
C ASP A 522 31.47 -1.21 28.79
N ALA A 523 31.61 -2.25 27.96
CA ALA A 523 32.72 -2.39 27.03
C ALA A 523 32.61 -1.45 25.82
N ASP A 524 31.42 -1.39 25.22
CA ASP A 524 31.16 -0.51 24.05
C ASP A 524 31.14 0.99 24.44
N ALA A 525 30.60 1.32 25.63
CA ALA A 525 30.65 2.69 26.15
C ALA A 525 32.09 3.12 26.51
N ALA A 526 32.92 2.20 27.01
CA ALA A 526 34.32 2.45 27.27
C ALA A 526 35.12 2.63 25.96
N GLU A 527 34.79 1.88 24.89
CA GLU A 527 35.43 2.00 23.60
C GLU A 527 35.03 3.32 22.89
N VAL A 528 33.76 3.71 22.94
CA VAL A 528 33.26 4.99 22.39
C VAL A 528 33.84 6.17 23.18
N ALA A 529 33.95 6.08 24.51
CA ALA A 529 34.59 7.10 25.33
C ALA A 529 36.08 7.23 24.99
N SER A 530 36.79 6.10 24.80
CA SER A 530 38.20 6.09 24.40
C SER A 530 38.46 6.66 23.01
N VAL A 531 37.52 6.49 22.08
CA VAL A 531 37.57 7.07 20.72
C VAL A 531 37.32 8.59 20.77
N ASN A 532 36.34 9.02 21.59
CA ASN A 532 36.08 10.46 21.78
C ASN A 532 37.24 11.17 22.51
N ASP A 533 37.84 10.54 23.52
CA ASP A 533 39.01 11.10 24.19
C ASP A 533 40.23 11.18 23.26
N ARG A 534 40.42 10.19 22.38
CA ARG A 534 41.48 10.29 21.33
C ARG A 534 41.18 11.36 20.28
N ALA A 535 39.92 11.56 19.91
CA ALA A 535 39.53 12.61 18.98
C ALA A 535 39.70 14.02 19.59
N ILE A 536 39.42 14.17 20.89
CA ILE A 536 39.60 15.41 21.63
C ILE A 536 41.12 15.70 21.79
N LEU A 537 41.94 14.70 22.09
CA LEU A 537 43.39 14.84 22.20
C LEU A 537 44.08 15.13 20.84
N GLN A 538 43.54 14.58 19.74
CA GLN A 538 44.03 14.93 18.37
C GLN A 538 43.52 16.28 17.87
N GLY A 539 42.37 16.78 18.35
CA GLY A 539 41.83 18.11 18.02
C GLY A 539 42.55 19.27 18.70
N ASP A 540 43.13 19.04 19.88
CA ASP A 540 43.79 20.10 20.66
C ASP A 540 45.19 20.46 20.11
N ASP A 541 45.86 19.53 19.43
CA ASP A 541 47.14 19.80 18.80
C ASP A 541 47.04 20.59 17.47
N SER A 542 45.88 20.49 16.78
CA SER A 542 45.62 21.30 15.56
C SER A 542 45.14 22.72 15.87
N ALA A 543 44.54 22.94 17.04
CA ALA A 543 44.04 24.25 17.47
C ALA A 543 45.18 25.13 18.07
N ARG A 544 46.28 24.54 18.56
CA ARG A 544 47.40 25.28 19.12
C ARG A 544 48.36 25.86 18.06
N THR A 545 48.34 25.37 16.83
CA THR A 545 49.25 25.87 15.77
C THR A 545 48.66 27.02 14.93
N THR A 546 47.39 27.41 15.16
CA THR A 546 46.74 28.50 14.39
C THR A 546 46.38 29.75 15.20
N SER A 547 46.77 29.84 16.49
CA SER A 547 46.42 30.99 17.34
C SER A 547 47.53 32.00 17.55
N GLU A 548 48.69 31.87 16.89
CA GLU A 548 49.80 32.85 17.03
C GLU A 548 49.88 33.93 15.94
N ASP A 549 49.03 33.90 14.89
CA ASP A 549 49.09 34.87 13.78
C ASP A 549 47.77 35.61 13.48
N ALA A 550 46.94 35.93 14.47
CA ALA A 550 45.78 36.79 14.25
C ALA A 550 45.89 38.09 15.06
N GLN A 551 46.41 39.14 14.42
CA GLN A 551 46.26 40.51 14.91
C GLN A 551 44.82 41.00 14.84
N PRO A 552 44.37 41.87 15.78
CA PRO A 552 42.98 42.33 15.84
C PRO A 552 42.70 43.37 14.76
N VAL A 553 41.72 43.09 13.90
CA VAL A 553 41.16 44.07 12.96
C VAL A 553 40.14 44.93 13.68
N THR A 554 40.46 46.22 13.80
CA THR A 554 39.62 47.28 14.33
C THR A 554 38.35 47.48 13.49
N GLN A 555 37.23 47.65 14.20
CA GLN A 555 35.98 48.18 13.65
C GLN A 555 36.17 49.63 13.17
N GLU A 556 36.22 49.85 11.89
CA GLU A 556 35.85 51.13 11.26
C GLU A 556 35.54 50.89 9.77
N GLY A 557 34.32 51.29 9.35
CA GLY A 557 34.00 51.47 7.93
C GLY A 557 32.86 50.63 7.35
N LEU A 558 31.64 50.89 7.74
CA LEU A 558 30.46 50.63 6.90
C LEU A 558 29.42 51.73 7.11
N LYS A 559 29.65 52.84 6.44
CA LYS A 559 28.62 53.79 6.03
C LYS A 559 28.79 54.07 4.53
N GLY A 560 27.69 53.90 3.80
CA GLY A 560 27.53 54.41 2.42
C GLY A 560 27.52 53.28 1.37
N GLU A 561 26.39 52.92 0.88
CA GLU A 561 25.79 53.45 -0.32
C GLU A 561 24.45 52.76 -0.61
N GLU A 562 23.43 53.54 -0.51
CA GLU A 562 22.12 53.36 -1.10
C GLU A 562 22.20 53.71 -2.57
N LYS A 563 21.48 52.94 -3.42
CA LYS A 563 20.93 53.27 -4.73
C LYS A 563 21.33 52.41 -5.92
N LEU A 564 20.21 52.04 -6.60
CA LEU A 564 20.05 51.74 -8.03
C LEU A 564 20.24 50.27 -8.49
N HIS A 565 19.27 49.51 -8.69
CA HIS A 565 18.27 49.27 -9.75
C HIS A 565 17.38 48.08 -9.38
#